data_6ec4a2b0ce712af62881e1b958f8d929
#
_entry.id   6ec4a2b0ce712af62881e1b958f8d929
#
_cell.length_a   1.000
_cell.length_b   1.000
_cell.length_c   1.000
_cell.angle_alpha   90.00
_cell.angle_beta   90.00
_cell.angle_gamma   90.00
#
_symmetry.space_group_name_H-M   'P 1'
#
loop_
_entity.id
_entity.type
_entity.pdbx_description
1 polymer ?
#
loop_
_entity_poly.entity_id
_entity_poly.type
_entity_poly.pdbx_seq_one_letter_code
_entity_poly.pdbx_strand_id
1 'polypeptide(L)'
;MARPAGWPRSRGWSRVRDTLAGCANPRPRVTTVGYVILLTGLSGLLSARAASSFLALGRERRARLLPHLVSFATGALLGAAFLGLVPHALDAIGPAASHQVGLTLLVGILSFFLLEKFVLWRHCHDDPCEMHSPSHAARDAASARMILAGDSFHNVLDGVLVAAALMTDVKLGIVTALAVCAHEIPQEIGDLAILLHGGYSRRRALTLNFVTSLTSIVGGVAAYLALGTALHLLPYALAFAAASFIYVAVADLIPGLHRRVDIRAGAEQVLFIVLGVVVVYLTHQQMH
;
A
#
# COMPACT_ATOMS: atom_id res chain seq x y z
N MET A 1 -34.49 -49.49 -20.38
CA MET A 1 -34.22 -48.10 -20.18
C MET A 1 -32.71 -47.89 -20.26
N ALA A 2 -32.23 -47.28 -21.35
CA ALA A 2 -30.83 -47.13 -21.68
C ALA A 2 -30.27 -45.84 -21.01
N ARG A 3 -29.08 -45.89 -20.44
CA ARG A 3 -28.34 -44.74 -19.91
C ARG A 3 -27.81 -43.89 -21.08
N PRO A 4 -27.91 -42.55 -21.07
CA PRO A 4 -27.30 -41.71 -22.09
C PRO A 4 -25.80 -41.66 -21.91
N ALA A 5 -25.08 -41.73 -23.04
CA ALA A 5 -23.62 -41.71 -23.15
C ALA A 5 -23.01 -40.36 -22.88
N GLY A 6 -21.84 -40.36 -22.20
CA GLY A 6 -20.71 -39.56 -22.57
C GLY A 6 -20.72 -38.09 -22.15
N TRP A 7 -20.50 -37.82 -20.87
CA TRP A 7 -19.83 -36.57 -20.48
C TRP A 7 -18.30 -36.72 -20.64
N PRO A 8 -17.60 -35.79 -21.29
CA PRO A 8 -16.15 -35.88 -21.43
C PRO A 8 -15.48 -35.72 -20.07
N ARG A 9 -14.74 -36.78 -19.69
CA ARG A 9 -13.92 -36.78 -18.47
C ARG A 9 -12.93 -35.60 -18.50
N SER A 10 -13.07 -34.74 -17.54
CA SER A 10 -12.10 -33.83 -16.87
C SER A 10 -10.64 -33.83 -17.38
N ARG A 11 -10.38 -33.35 -18.59
CA ARG A 11 -9.03 -32.96 -19.03
C ARG A 11 -8.66 -31.52 -18.62
N GLY A 12 -9.55 -30.81 -17.95
CA GLY A 12 -9.31 -29.45 -17.45
C GLY A 12 -8.47 -29.38 -16.18
N TRP A 13 -8.65 -30.34 -15.28
CA TRP A 13 -7.99 -30.31 -13.97
C TRP A 13 -6.51 -30.71 -13.97
N SER A 14 -6.06 -31.50 -14.94
CA SER A 14 -4.62 -31.79 -15.09
C SER A 14 -3.84 -30.56 -15.57
N ARG A 15 -4.37 -29.80 -16.52
CA ARG A 15 -3.74 -28.59 -17.01
C ARG A 15 -3.64 -27.49 -15.93
N VAL A 16 -4.67 -27.28 -15.11
CA VAL A 16 -4.64 -26.34 -13.99
C VAL A 16 -3.59 -26.76 -12.94
N ARG A 17 -3.46 -28.07 -12.68
CA ARG A 17 -2.46 -28.61 -11.77
C ARG A 17 -1.04 -28.46 -12.33
N ASP A 18 -0.88 -28.66 -13.63
CA ASP A 18 0.41 -28.54 -14.32
C ASP A 18 0.81 -27.07 -14.49
N THR A 19 -0.13 -26.14 -14.65
CA THR A 19 0.11 -24.69 -14.65
C THR A 19 0.49 -24.21 -13.23
N LEU A 20 -0.19 -24.70 -12.20
CA LEU A 20 0.18 -24.41 -10.80
C LEU A 20 1.50 -25.07 -10.39
N ALA A 21 1.82 -26.25 -10.93
CA ALA A 21 3.10 -26.90 -10.73
C ALA A 21 4.23 -26.24 -11.54
N GLY A 22 3.94 -25.66 -12.70
CA GLY A 22 4.89 -24.93 -13.54
C GLY A 22 5.22 -23.53 -13.00
N CYS A 23 4.29 -22.88 -12.26
CA CYS A 23 4.53 -21.62 -11.53
C CYS A 23 5.25 -21.83 -10.19
N ALA A 24 5.24 -23.05 -9.65
CA ALA A 24 5.99 -23.42 -8.46
C ALA A 24 7.40 -23.87 -8.84
N ASN A 25 8.23 -22.98 -9.39
CA ASN A 25 9.67 -23.11 -9.24
C ASN A 25 9.96 -22.75 -7.77
N PRO A 26 10.25 -23.74 -6.88
CA PRO A 26 10.55 -23.44 -5.48
C PRO A 26 11.92 -22.77 -5.44
N ARG A 27 11.95 -21.44 -5.67
CA ARG A 27 13.14 -20.67 -5.29
C ARG A 27 13.37 -20.98 -3.82
N PRO A 28 14.63 -21.22 -3.41
CA PRO A 28 14.92 -21.57 -2.03
C PRO A 28 14.25 -20.51 -1.12
N ARG A 29 13.47 -20.97 -0.15
CA ARG A 29 12.68 -20.11 0.78
C ARG A 29 13.51 -18.98 1.37
N VAL A 30 14.78 -19.16 1.54
CA VAL A 30 15.76 -18.17 2.04
C VAL A 30 15.89 -16.96 1.08
N THR A 31 15.84 -17.18 -0.25
CA THR A 31 15.94 -16.06 -1.22
C THR A 31 14.70 -15.20 -1.22
N THR A 32 13.49 -15.77 -1.10
CA THR A 32 12.23 -14.99 -1.11
C THR A 32 12.11 -14.15 0.16
N VAL A 33 12.41 -14.67 1.35
CA VAL A 33 12.47 -13.87 2.58
C VAL A 33 13.50 -12.74 2.47
N GLY A 34 14.65 -13.03 1.86
CA GLY A 34 15.67 -12.02 1.60
C GLY A 34 15.15 -10.88 0.72
N TYR A 35 14.38 -11.19 -0.34
CA TYR A 35 13.72 -10.16 -1.16
C TYR A 35 12.64 -9.38 -0.40
N VAL A 36 11.85 -10.04 0.45
CA VAL A 36 10.86 -9.36 1.30
C VAL A 36 11.57 -8.33 2.17
N ILE A 37 12.59 -8.73 2.93
CA ILE A 37 13.33 -7.82 3.83
C ILE A 37 14.02 -6.70 3.03
N LEU A 38 14.63 -7.05 1.88
CA LEU A 38 15.33 -6.08 1.05
C LEU A 38 14.37 -5.02 0.49
N LEU A 39 13.25 -5.44 -0.12
CA LEU A 39 12.34 -4.52 -0.80
C LEU A 39 11.55 -3.67 0.20
N THR A 40 11.04 -4.26 1.29
CA THR A 40 10.35 -3.49 2.33
C THR A 40 11.30 -2.54 3.05
N GLY A 41 12.49 -3.00 3.42
CA GLY A 41 13.49 -2.17 4.08
C GLY A 41 14.03 -1.06 3.16
N LEU A 42 14.24 -1.35 1.88
CA LEU A 42 14.69 -0.34 0.90
C LEU A 42 13.58 0.70 0.63
N SER A 43 12.32 0.26 0.49
CA SER A 43 11.18 1.17 0.32
C SER A 43 11.09 2.15 1.50
N GLY A 44 11.03 1.67 2.74
CA GLY A 44 10.98 2.52 3.92
C GLY A 44 12.21 3.41 4.09
N LEU A 45 13.43 2.91 3.79
CA LEU A 45 14.64 3.73 3.85
C LEU A 45 14.63 4.86 2.80
N LEU A 46 14.18 4.56 1.57
CA LEU A 46 14.13 5.54 0.48
C LEU A 46 13.08 6.60 0.75
N SER A 47 11.87 6.22 1.22
CA SER A 47 10.81 7.17 1.57
C SER A 47 11.22 8.07 2.72
N ALA A 48 11.76 7.54 3.82
CA ALA A 48 12.23 8.30 4.95
C ALA A 48 13.37 9.29 4.58
N ARG A 49 14.30 8.87 3.72
CA ARG A 49 15.35 9.76 3.21
C ARG A 49 14.81 10.84 2.29
N ALA A 50 13.87 10.49 1.40
CA ALA A 50 13.23 11.45 0.51
C ALA A 50 12.45 12.51 1.30
N ALA A 51 11.64 12.08 2.29
CA ALA A 51 10.90 12.98 3.18
C ALA A 51 11.83 13.87 4.01
N SER A 52 12.92 13.31 4.55
CA SER A 52 13.93 14.08 5.29
C SER A 52 14.61 15.13 4.42
N SER A 53 14.94 14.78 3.17
CA SER A 53 15.55 15.69 2.19
C SER A 53 14.56 16.77 1.75
N PHE A 54 13.28 16.40 1.60
CA PHE A 54 12.20 17.33 1.27
C PHE A 54 12.04 18.42 2.35
N LEU A 55 12.15 18.06 3.63
CA LEU A 55 12.12 19.04 4.74
C LEU A 55 13.29 20.04 4.71
N ALA A 56 14.40 19.69 4.05
CA ALA A 56 15.52 20.62 3.87
C ALA A 56 15.26 21.68 2.79
N LEU A 57 14.26 21.48 1.93
CA LEU A 57 13.86 22.45 0.90
C LEU A 57 13.18 23.67 1.54
N GLY A 58 13.35 24.84 0.92
CA GLY A 58 12.62 26.05 1.28
C GLY A 58 11.09 25.87 1.11
N ARG A 59 10.32 26.61 1.91
CA ARG A 59 8.84 26.53 1.97
C ARG A 59 8.16 26.61 0.59
N GLU A 60 8.62 27.49 -0.27
CA GLU A 60 8.05 27.67 -1.62
C GLU A 60 8.28 26.45 -2.53
N ARG A 61 9.49 25.86 -2.47
CA ARG A 61 9.80 24.64 -3.25
C ARG A 61 8.96 23.46 -2.77
N ARG A 62 8.81 23.30 -1.44
CA ARG A 62 7.94 22.27 -0.86
C ARG A 62 6.50 22.41 -1.33
N ALA A 63 5.95 23.63 -1.27
CA ALA A 63 4.58 23.91 -1.69
C ALA A 63 4.34 23.64 -3.19
N ARG A 64 5.36 23.75 -4.04
CA ARG A 64 5.29 23.43 -5.46
C ARG A 64 5.41 21.92 -5.73
N LEU A 65 6.35 21.24 -5.07
CA LEU A 65 6.68 19.84 -5.37
C LEU A 65 5.67 18.85 -4.78
N LEU A 66 5.14 19.13 -3.58
CA LEU A 66 4.26 18.19 -2.88
C LEU A 66 3.04 17.73 -3.72
N PRO A 67 2.29 18.60 -4.42
CA PRO A 67 1.18 18.16 -5.25
C PRO A 67 1.59 17.23 -6.40
N HIS A 68 2.79 17.42 -6.96
CA HIS A 68 3.30 16.56 -8.04
C HIS A 68 3.67 15.19 -7.51
N LEU A 69 4.27 15.12 -6.31
CA LEU A 69 4.55 13.84 -5.63
C LEU A 69 3.27 13.09 -5.30
N VAL A 70 2.27 13.79 -4.74
CA VAL A 70 0.95 13.20 -4.44
C VAL A 70 0.26 12.70 -5.71
N SER A 71 0.29 13.49 -6.80
CA SER A 71 -0.30 13.07 -8.08
C SER A 71 0.40 11.84 -8.65
N PHE A 72 1.74 11.81 -8.62
CA PHE A 72 2.52 10.65 -9.08
C PHE A 72 2.21 9.40 -8.23
N ALA A 73 2.19 9.54 -6.90
CA ALA A 73 1.85 8.46 -5.97
C ALA A 73 0.45 7.90 -6.23
N THR A 74 -0.55 8.77 -6.43
CA THR A 74 -1.92 8.38 -6.81
C THR A 74 -1.92 7.50 -8.06
N GLY A 75 -1.19 7.92 -9.11
CA GLY A 75 -1.06 7.15 -10.34
C GLY A 75 -0.36 5.81 -10.14
N ALA A 76 0.72 5.78 -9.35
CA ALA A 76 1.47 4.56 -9.06
C ALA A 76 0.62 3.53 -8.29
N LEU A 77 -0.14 3.97 -7.26
CA LEU A 77 -1.05 3.10 -6.51
C LEU A 77 -2.16 2.52 -7.39
N LEU A 78 -2.85 3.37 -8.16
CA LEU A 78 -3.92 2.91 -9.05
C LEU A 78 -3.36 1.98 -10.14
N GLY A 79 -2.20 2.32 -10.70
CA GLY A 79 -1.50 1.46 -11.66
C GLY A 79 -1.16 0.09 -11.07
N ALA A 80 -0.56 0.03 -9.88
CA ALA A 80 -0.23 -1.22 -9.20
C ALA A 80 -1.49 -2.05 -8.87
N ALA A 81 -2.56 -1.40 -8.40
CA ALA A 81 -3.83 -2.09 -8.10
C ALA A 81 -4.47 -2.69 -9.35
N PHE A 82 -4.73 -1.86 -10.38
CA PHE A 82 -5.53 -2.28 -11.54
C PHE A 82 -4.73 -3.00 -12.64
N LEU A 83 -3.44 -2.72 -12.80
CA LEU A 83 -2.61 -3.35 -13.83
C LEU A 83 -1.75 -4.50 -13.29
N GLY A 84 -1.60 -4.60 -11.97
CA GLY A 84 -0.81 -5.64 -11.32
C GLY A 84 -1.66 -6.55 -10.44
N LEU A 85 -2.04 -6.08 -9.25
CA LEU A 85 -2.59 -6.94 -8.19
C LEU A 85 -3.92 -7.59 -8.54
N VAL A 86 -4.89 -6.81 -9.08
CA VAL A 86 -6.22 -7.34 -9.44
C VAL A 86 -6.15 -8.39 -10.55
N PRO A 87 -5.44 -8.17 -11.68
CA PRO A 87 -5.27 -9.20 -12.69
C PRO A 87 -4.66 -10.49 -12.15
N HIS A 88 -3.58 -10.40 -11.37
CA HIS A 88 -2.94 -11.58 -10.78
C HIS A 88 -3.87 -12.33 -9.79
N ALA A 89 -4.67 -11.60 -9.01
CA ALA A 89 -5.66 -12.23 -8.13
C ALA A 89 -6.74 -12.98 -8.92
N LEU A 90 -7.23 -12.40 -10.03
CA LEU A 90 -8.22 -13.03 -10.91
C LEU A 90 -7.65 -14.26 -11.64
N ASP A 91 -6.42 -14.15 -12.15
CA ASP A 91 -5.74 -15.25 -12.85
C ASP A 91 -5.49 -16.43 -11.90
N ALA A 92 -5.08 -16.15 -10.66
CA ALA A 92 -4.79 -17.17 -9.67
C ALA A 92 -6.04 -17.92 -9.18
N ILE A 93 -7.22 -17.26 -9.13
CA ILE A 93 -8.46 -17.86 -8.65
C ILE A 93 -9.30 -18.48 -9.78
N GLY A 94 -9.09 -18.00 -11.00
CA GLY A 94 -9.80 -18.43 -12.20
C GLY A 94 -11.20 -17.81 -12.36
N PRO A 95 -11.79 -17.90 -13.57
CA PRO A 95 -13.02 -17.18 -13.92
C PRO A 95 -14.26 -17.59 -13.12
N ALA A 96 -14.32 -18.85 -12.66
CA ALA A 96 -15.47 -19.37 -11.88
C ALA A 96 -15.60 -18.72 -10.49
N ALA A 97 -14.52 -18.13 -9.96
CA ALA A 97 -14.48 -17.54 -8.63
C ALA A 97 -14.18 -16.02 -8.66
N SER A 98 -14.27 -15.37 -9.81
CA SER A 98 -14.02 -13.92 -9.97
C SER A 98 -14.86 -13.03 -9.03
N HIS A 99 -16.10 -13.46 -8.71
CA HIS A 99 -16.93 -12.77 -7.72
C HIS A 99 -16.31 -12.74 -6.33
N GLN A 100 -15.48 -13.73 -5.95
CA GLN A 100 -14.80 -13.75 -4.66
C GLN A 100 -13.71 -12.67 -4.61
N VAL A 101 -12.99 -12.41 -5.70
CA VAL A 101 -12.05 -11.29 -5.81
C VAL A 101 -12.79 -9.96 -5.66
N GLY A 102 -13.92 -9.77 -6.37
CA GLY A 102 -14.76 -8.59 -6.25
C GLY A 102 -15.27 -8.37 -4.82
N LEU A 103 -15.73 -9.45 -4.16
CA LEU A 103 -16.15 -9.39 -2.76
C LEU A 103 -14.99 -9.02 -1.83
N THR A 104 -13.81 -9.59 -2.05
CA THR A 104 -12.61 -9.28 -1.24
C THR A 104 -12.19 -7.82 -1.41
N LEU A 105 -12.24 -7.28 -2.64
CA LEU A 105 -12.01 -5.86 -2.89
C LEU A 105 -13.00 -4.99 -2.12
N LEU A 106 -14.29 -5.31 -2.20
CA LEU A 106 -15.35 -4.56 -1.48
C LEU A 106 -15.13 -4.60 0.03
N VAL A 107 -14.92 -5.80 0.58
CA VAL A 107 -14.64 -5.98 2.04
C VAL A 107 -13.37 -5.24 2.43
N GLY A 108 -12.32 -5.28 1.60
CA GLY A 108 -11.08 -4.55 1.83
C GLY A 108 -11.33 -3.03 1.91
N ILE A 109 -12.00 -2.44 0.92
CA ILE A 109 -12.32 -1.00 0.91
C ILE A 109 -13.14 -0.60 2.15
N LEU A 110 -14.16 -1.40 2.50
CA LEU A 110 -14.97 -1.14 3.70
C LEU A 110 -14.16 -1.29 4.99
N SER A 111 -13.22 -2.24 5.03
CA SER A 111 -12.34 -2.44 6.19
C SER A 111 -11.42 -1.23 6.39
N PHE A 112 -10.82 -0.69 5.33
CA PHE A 112 -9.98 0.51 5.40
C PHE A 112 -10.80 1.74 5.79
N PHE A 113 -12.01 1.90 5.23
CA PHE A 113 -12.94 2.95 5.64
C PHE A 113 -13.28 2.87 7.13
N LEU A 114 -13.59 1.68 7.65
CA LEU A 114 -13.91 1.48 9.06
C LEU A 114 -12.69 1.73 9.94
N LEU A 115 -11.51 1.30 9.51
CA LEU A 115 -10.25 1.54 10.21
C LEU A 115 -9.98 3.04 10.35
N GLU A 116 -10.09 3.79 9.25
CA GLU A 116 -9.93 5.25 9.24
C GLU A 116 -10.97 5.92 10.15
N LYS A 117 -12.24 5.52 10.03
CA LYS A 117 -13.32 6.00 10.91
C LYS A 117 -13.01 5.73 12.38
N PHE A 118 -12.49 4.57 12.72
CA PHE A 118 -12.13 4.20 14.09
C PHE A 118 -10.98 5.05 14.61
N VAL A 119 -9.97 5.31 13.80
CA VAL A 119 -8.86 6.20 14.13
C VAL A 119 -9.36 7.63 14.36
N LEU A 120 -10.17 8.16 13.43
CA LEU A 120 -10.78 9.49 13.55
C LEU A 120 -11.73 9.59 14.76
N TRP A 121 -12.53 8.56 15.01
CA TRP A 121 -13.48 8.54 16.14
C TRP A 121 -12.75 8.60 17.50
N ARG A 122 -11.63 7.90 17.64
CA ARG A 122 -10.78 8.02 18.84
C ARG A 122 -10.22 9.42 19.00
N HIS A 123 -9.90 10.12 17.92
CA HIS A 123 -9.49 11.52 17.98
C HIS A 123 -10.58 12.47 18.49
N CYS A 124 -11.86 12.22 18.13
CA CYS A 124 -12.98 13.08 18.54
C CYS A 124 -13.48 12.82 19.97
N HIS A 125 -13.22 11.64 20.55
CA HIS A 125 -13.67 11.32 21.91
C HIS A 125 -12.71 11.77 23.01
N ASP A 126 -11.50 12.22 22.65
CA ASP A 126 -10.57 12.89 23.57
C ASP A 126 -10.88 14.40 23.77
N ASP A 127 -12.00 14.91 23.21
CA ASP A 127 -12.51 16.24 23.53
C ASP A 127 -13.17 16.22 24.92
N PRO A 128 -12.66 16.99 25.89
CA PRO A 128 -13.01 16.86 27.29
C PRO A 128 -14.34 17.48 27.62
N CYS A 129 -15.04 16.85 28.55
CA CYS A 129 -15.97 17.55 29.42
C CYS A 129 -15.34 18.88 29.90
N GLU A 130 -16.09 19.96 29.84
CA GLU A 130 -15.72 21.36 29.97
C GLU A 130 -14.92 21.80 31.22
N MET A 131 -14.45 20.91 32.07
CA MET A 131 -13.88 21.29 33.35
C MET A 131 -12.33 21.22 33.45
N HIS A 132 -11.63 20.58 32.51
CA HIS A 132 -10.17 20.58 32.45
C HIS A 132 -9.69 20.46 31.00
N SER A 133 -9.71 21.53 30.22
CA SER A 133 -9.15 21.53 28.87
C SER A 133 -7.64 21.29 28.92
N PRO A 134 -7.12 20.19 28.32
CA PRO A 134 -5.69 19.99 28.21
C PRO A 134 -5.08 21.16 27.41
N SER A 135 -3.86 21.54 27.77
CA SER A 135 -3.14 22.60 27.04
C SER A 135 -2.99 22.22 25.57
N HIS A 136 -2.93 23.22 24.66
CA HIS A 136 -2.69 22.99 23.25
C HIS A 136 -1.49 22.04 23.02
N ALA A 137 -0.39 22.22 23.78
CA ALA A 137 0.78 21.36 23.72
C ALA A 137 0.48 19.88 24.07
N ALA A 138 -0.43 19.61 25.00
CA ALA A 138 -0.80 18.23 25.35
C ALA A 138 -1.63 17.58 24.25
N ARG A 139 -2.52 18.34 23.58
CA ARG A 139 -3.31 17.85 22.41
C ARG A 139 -2.39 17.57 21.23
N ASP A 140 -1.45 18.48 20.92
CA ASP A 140 -0.49 18.30 19.83
C ASP A 140 0.42 17.09 20.05
N ALA A 141 0.86 16.84 21.30
CA ALA A 141 1.65 15.67 21.65
C ALA A 141 0.83 14.36 21.61
N ALA A 142 -0.47 14.41 21.92
CA ALA A 142 -1.37 13.25 21.77
C ALA A 142 -1.56 12.92 20.28
N SER A 143 -1.85 13.91 19.45
CA SER A 143 -1.98 13.76 17.99
C SER A 143 -0.70 13.18 17.37
N ALA A 144 0.47 13.64 17.78
CA ALA A 144 1.75 13.12 17.30
C ALA A 144 1.98 11.63 17.67
N ARG A 145 1.54 11.18 18.86
CA ARG A 145 1.63 9.76 19.24
C ARG A 145 0.65 8.89 18.47
N MET A 146 -0.55 9.42 18.20
CA MET A 146 -1.56 8.70 17.41
C MET A 146 -1.11 8.51 15.96
N ILE A 147 -0.50 9.54 15.37
CA ILE A 147 0.05 9.44 14.01
C ILE A 147 1.12 8.35 13.94
N LEU A 148 2.06 8.30 14.90
CA LEU A 148 3.09 7.24 14.93
C LEU A 148 2.50 5.83 15.02
N ALA A 149 1.42 5.65 15.81
CA ALA A 149 0.75 4.36 15.92
C ALA A 149 0.02 4.00 14.60
N GLY A 150 -0.67 4.97 14.00
CA GLY A 150 -1.35 4.81 12.71
C GLY A 150 -0.38 4.47 11.59
N ASP A 151 0.71 5.24 11.49
CA ASP A 151 1.78 5.05 10.52
C ASP A 151 2.48 3.69 10.69
N SER A 152 2.82 3.28 11.92
CA SER A 152 3.37 1.95 12.18
C SER A 152 2.45 0.84 11.69
N PHE A 153 1.13 0.97 11.92
CA PHE A 153 0.16 -0.01 11.47
C PHE A 153 0.04 -0.02 9.93
N HIS A 154 0.03 1.16 9.31
CA HIS A 154 0.02 1.32 7.86
C HIS A 154 1.25 0.65 7.23
N ASN A 155 2.42 0.93 7.73
CA ASN A 155 3.67 0.33 7.27
C ASN A 155 3.69 -1.22 7.43
N VAL A 156 3.13 -1.76 8.54
CA VAL A 156 2.97 -3.22 8.68
C VAL A 156 2.11 -3.77 7.53
N LEU A 157 0.99 -3.12 7.20
CA LEU A 157 0.14 -3.54 6.08
C LEU A 157 0.89 -3.47 4.76
N ASP A 158 1.64 -2.42 4.49
CA ASP A 158 2.45 -2.30 3.28
C ASP A 158 3.46 -3.43 3.14
N GLY A 159 4.10 -3.81 4.24
CA GLY A 159 4.95 -5.00 4.27
C GLY A 159 4.20 -6.28 3.90
N VAL A 160 2.98 -6.46 4.42
CA VAL A 160 2.10 -7.59 4.05
C VAL A 160 1.82 -7.59 2.55
N LEU A 161 1.50 -6.42 1.97
CA LEU A 161 1.18 -6.27 0.55
C LEU A 161 2.37 -6.63 -0.35
N VAL A 162 3.55 -6.10 -0.03
CA VAL A 162 4.78 -6.41 -0.76
C VAL A 162 5.12 -7.91 -0.67
N ALA A 163 4.98 -8.52 0.51
CA ALA A 163 5.23 -9.95 0.67
C ALA A 163 4.26 -10.82 -0.13
N ALA A 164 2.95 -10.52 -0.11
CA ALA A 164 1.95 -11.23 -0.89
C ALA A 164 2.23 -11.15 -2.39
N ALA A 165 2.56 -9.95 -2.88
CA ALA A 165 2.94 -9.73 -4.26
C ALA A 165 4.22 -10.51 -4.66
N LEU A 166 5.27 -10.48 -3.82
CA LEU A 166 6.52 -11.22 -4.03
C LEU A 166 6.33 -12.73 -4.05
N MET A 167 5.41 -13.24 -3.23
CA MET A 167 5.09 -14.67 -3.19
C MET A 167 4.35 -15.13 -4.43
N THR A 168 3.66 -14.23 -5.12
CA THR A 168 2.99 -14.50 -6.39
C THR A 168 3.98 -14.42 -7.55
N ASP A 169 4.63 -13.27 -7.70
CA ASP A 169 5.64 -13.02 -8.73
C ASP A 169 6.63 -11.94 -8.25
N VAL A 170 7.94 -12.11 -8.56
CA VAL A 170 8.97 -11.17 -8.11
C VAL A 170 8.78 -9.80 -8.76
N LYS A 171 8.33 -9.76 -10.01
CA LYS A 171 8.09 -8.51 -10.74
C LYS A 171 6.92 -7.75 -10.12
N LEU A 172 5.83 -8.47 -9.79
CA LEU A 172 4.70 -7.92 -9.06
C LEU A 172 5.14 -7.36 -7.71
N GLY A 173 6.01 -8.07 -6.99
CA GLY A 173 6.59 -7.61 -5.73
C GLY A 173 7.40 -6.31 -5.88
N ILE A 174 8.22 -6.19 -6.93
CA ILE A 174 8.97 -4.97 -7.23
C ILE A 174 8.03 -3.80 -7.56
N VAL A 175 7.03 -4.03 -8.42
CA VAL A 175 6.03 -3.00 -8.77
C VAL A 175 5.26 -2.54 -7.54
N THR A 176 4.85 -3.47 -6.69
CA THR A 176 4.16 -3.18 -5.44
C THR A 176 5.05 -2.37 -4.49
N ALA A 177 6.32 -2.75 -4.32
CA ALA A 177 7.27 -2.01 -3.48
C ALA A 177 7.55 -0.60 -4.01
N LEU A 178 7.61 -0.41 -5.34
CA LEU A 178 7.74 0.93 -5.94
C LEU A 178 6.49 1.78 -5.70
N ALA A 179 5.30 1.21 -5.80
CA ALA A 179 4.05 1.91 -5.50
C ALA A 179 3.94 2.29 -4.02
N VAL A 180 4.35 1.38 -3.11
CA VAL A 180 4.48 1.67 -1.68
C VAL A 180 5.47 2.82 -1.45
N CYS A 181 6.68 2.74 -1.97
CA CYS A 181 7.67 3.81 -1.81
C CYS A 181 7.15 5.17 -2.35
N ALA A 182 6.40 5.17 -3.43
CA ALA A 182 5.88 6.39 -4.05
C ALA A 182 4.83 7.09 -3.17
N HIS A 183 3.93 6.35 -2.49
CA HIS A 183 2.92 6.97 -1.63
C HIS A 183 3.43 7.27 -0.22
N GLU A 184 4.38 6.48 0.26
CA GLU A 184 5.04 6.70 1.55
C GLU A 184 5.76 8.06 1.62
N ILE A 185 6.36 8.54 0.51
CA ILE A 185 7.04 9.84 0.51
C ILE A 185 6.13 11.00 0.92
N PRO A 186 4.94 11.22 0.30
CA PRO A 186 4.01 12.25 0.75
C PRO A 186 3.49 12.03 2.17
N GLN A 187 3.23 10.78 2.55
CA GLN A 187 2.71 10.42 3.87
C GLN A 187 3.73 10.77 4.96
N GLU A 188 4.96 10.30 4.83
CA GLU A 188 6.06 10.60 5.75
C GLU A 188 6.36 12.11 5.89
N ILE A 189 6.20 12.89 4.81
CA ILE A 189 6.31 14.35 4.87
C ILE A 189 5.22 14.94 5.78
N GLY A 190 3.99 14.41 5.68
CA GLY A 190 2.86 14.80 6.52
C GLY A 190 3.11 14.47 8.00
N ASP A 191 3.54 13.26 8.27
CA ASP A 191 3.81 12.75 9.62
C ASP A 191 4.93 13.53 10.31
N LEU A 192 6.02 13.78 9.59
CA LEU A 192 7.10 14.64 10.07
C LEU A 192 6.61 16.05 10.41
N ALA A 193 5.71 16.62 9.60
CA ALA A 193 5.15 17.94 9.90
C ALA A 193 4.34 17.93 11.19
N ILE A 194 3.51 16.90 11.41
CA ILE A 194 2.68 16.75 12.62
C ILE A 194 3.56 16.50 13.85
N LEU A 195 4.58 15.64 13.74
CA LEU A 195 5.55 15.42 14.83
C LEU A 195 6.26 16.71 15.25
N LEU A 196 6.70 17.52 14.29
CA LEU A 196 7.35 18.80 14.57
C LEU A 196 6.39 19.80 15.21
N HIS A 197 5.12 19.86 14.78
CA HIS A 197 4.08 20.68 15.41
C HIS A 197 3.76 20.18 16.83
N GLY A 198 3.77 18.86 17.05
CA GLY A 198 3.62 18.24 18.37
C GLY A 198 4.80 18.43 19.33
N GLY A 199 5.75 19.31 18.97
CA GLY A 199 6.88 19.72 19.84
C GLY A 199 8.06 18.76 19.83
N TYR A 200 8.10 17.77 18.96
CA TYR A 200 9.25 16.88 18.83
C TYR A 200 10.43 17.63 18.18
N SER A 201 11.62 17.41 18.70
CA SER A 201 12.84 17.90 18.05
C SER A 201 13.01 17.24 16.68
N ARG A 202 13.63 17.94 15.73
CA ARG A 202 13.85 17.42 14.37
C ARG A 202 14.53 16.04 14.37
N ARG A 203 15.53 15.84 15.22
CA ARG A 203 16.23 14.55 15.32
C ARG A 203 15.27 13.45 15.79
N ARG A 204 14.48 13.74 16.83
CA ARG A 204 13.52 12.75 17.38
C ARG A 204 12.41 12.43 16.39
N ALA A 205 11.85 13.43 15.70
CA ALA A 205 10.84 13.22 14.67
C ALA A 205 11.37 12.32 13.54
N LEU A 206 12.57 12.62 13.00
CA LEU A 206 13.21 11.79 11.97
C LEU A 206 13.51 10.36 12.43
N THR A 207 13.97 10.19 13.68
CA THR A 207 14.24 8.84 14.21
C THR A 207 12.95 8.04 14.38
N LEU A 208 11.89 8.65 14.90
CA LEU A 208 10.60 7.96 15.08
C LEU A 208 9.99 7.58 13.73
N ASN A 209 9.98 8.49 12.78
CA ASN A 209 9.51 8.26 11.44
C ASN A 209 10.28 7.11 10.73
N PHE A 210 11.60 7.08 10.88
CA PHE A 210 12.41 5.98 10.37
C PHE A 210 12.11 4.64 11.08
N VAL A 211 11.86 4.65 12.38
CA VAL A 211 11.51 3.43 13.15
C VAL A 211 10.14 2.90 12.73
N THR A 212 9.16 3.79 12.49
CA THR A 212 7.84 3.36 11.99
C THR A 212 7.94 2.73 10.60
N SER A 213 8.74 3.29 9.68
CA SER A 213 8.98 2.71 8.36
C SER A 213 9.55 1.28 8.41
N LEU A 214 10.35 0.95 9.44
CA LEU A 214 10.89 -0.41 9.62
C LEU A 214 9.84 -1.45 9.99
N THR A 215 8.66 -1.04 10.45
CA THR A 215 7.57 -1.98 10.77
C THR A 215 7.05 -2.70 9.53
N SER A 216 7.29 -2.17 8.33
CA SER A 216 7.01 -2.85 7.06
C SER A 216 7.79 -4.16 6.90
N ILE A 217 9.02 -4.23 7.42
CA ILE A 217 9.79 -5.48 7.44
C ILE A 217 9.09 -6.52 8.33
N VAL A 218 8.59 -6.10 9.49
CA VAL A 218 7.88 -6.99 10.42
C VAL A 218 6.61 -7.53 9.76
N GLY A 219 5.82 -6.65 9.13
CA GLY A 219 4.63 -7.04 8.38
C GLY A 219 4.94 -8.00 7.23
N GLY A 220 5.96 -7.68 6.45
CA GLY A 220 6.39 -8.50 5.32
C GLY A 220 6.86 -9.90 5.72
N VAL A 221 7.69 -10.01 6.74
CA VAL A 221 8.16 -11.31 7.26
C VAL A 221 7.01 -12.11 7.87
N ALA A 222 6.15 -11.47 8.67
CA ALA A 222 4.98 -12.13 9.27
C ALA A 222 4.03 -12.66 8.19
N ALA A 223 3.73 -11.86 7.15
CA ALA A 223 2.91 -12.28 6.03
C ALA A 223 3.53 -13.43 5.24
N TYR A 224 4.83 -13.36 4.96
CA TYR A 224 5.54 -14.44 4.28
C TYR A 224 5.42 -15.77 5.03
N LEU A 225 5.59 -15.76 6.34
CA LEU A 225 5.49 -16.96 7.18
C LEU A 225 4.04 -17.47 7.24
N ALA A 226 3.06 -16.58 7.41
CA ALA A 226 1.65 -16.94 7.50
C ALA A 226 1.12 -17.47 6.15
N LEU A 227 1.30 -16.72 5.06
CA LEU A 227 0.84 -17.11 3.74
C LEU A 227 1.60 -18.30 3.17
N GLY A 228 2.85 -18.52 3.57
CA GLY A 228 3.64 -19.70 3.18
C GLY A 228 3.04 -21.02 3.66
N THR A 229 2.20 -20.99 4.69
CA THR A 229 1.43 -22.16 5.18
C THR A 229 0.01 -22.22 4.60
N ALA A 230 -0.47 -21.14 3.96
CA ALA A 230 -1.84 -21.01 3.47
C ALA A 230 -1.88 -20.36 2.07
N LEU A 231 -1.16 -20.93 1.11
CA LEU A 231 -1.02 -20.39 -0.25
C LEU A 231 -2.37 -20.18 -0.97
N HIS A 232 -3.41 -20.93 -0.61
CA HIS A 232 -4.76 -20.75 -1.15
C HIS A 232 -5.38 -19.39 -0.79
N LEU A 233 -4.84 -18.68 0.22
CA LEU A 233 -5.26 -17.33 0.60
C LEU A 233 -4.56 -16.24 -0.21
N LEU A 234 -3.52 -16.56 -0.97
CA LEU A 234 -2.71 -15.58 -1.69
C LEU A 234 -3.52 -14.70 -2.66
N PRO A 235 -4.46 -15.23 -3.48
CA PRO A 235 -5.29 -14.39 -4.35
C PRO A 235 -6.14 -13.38 -3.57
N TYR A 236 -6.64 -13.78 -2.41
CA TYR A 236 -7.41 -12.88 -1.52
C TYR A 236 -6.51 -11.83 -0.88
N ALA A 237 -5.28 -12.18 -0.51
CA ALA A 237 -4.30 -11.23 -0.01
C ALA A 237 -3.95 -10.17 -1.08
N LEU A 238 -3.79 -10.58 -2.36
CA LEU A 238 -3.57 -9.66 -3.48
C LEU A 238 -4.77 -8.73 -3.71
N ALA A 239 -5.99 -9.27 -3.67
CA ALA A 239 -7.21 -8.48 -3.81
C ALA A 239 -7.36 -7.47 -2.65
N PHE A 240 -7.05 -7.89 -1.43
CA PHE A 240 -7.06 -7.01 -0.26
C PHE A 240 -5.97 -5.92 -0.36
N ALA A 241 -4.79 -6.27 -0.88
CA ALA A 241 -3.72 -5.33 -1.19
C ALA A 241 -4.19 -4.27 -2.22
N ALA A 242 -4.83 -4.71 -3.30
CA ALA A 242 -5.39 -3.81 -4.30
C ALA A 242 -6.44 -2.87 -3.70
N ALA A 243 -7.30 -3.38 -2.80
CA ALA A 243 -8.30 -2.58 -2.08
C ALA A 243 -7.64 -1.48 -1.23
N SER A 244 -6.53 -1.78 -0.54
CA SER A 244 -5.75 -0.80 0.21
C SER A 244 -5.25 0.32 -0.71
N PHE A 245 -4.60 -0.03 -1.80
CA PHE A 245 -4.05 0.95 -2.75
C PHE A 245 -5.13 1.83 -3.38
N ILE A 246 -6.28 1.24 -3.75
CA ILE A 246 -7.43 1.98 -4.26
C ILE A 246 -7.95 2.94 -3.19
N TYR A 247 -8.09 2.45 -1.94
CA TYR A 247 -8.60 3.26 -0.84
C TYR A 247 -7.69 4.46 -0.56
N VAL A 248 -6.39 4.24 -0.37
CA VAL A 248 -5.41 5.32 -0.14
C VAL A 248 -5.42 6.33 -1.30
N ALA A 249 -5.41 5.86 -2.54
CA ALA A 249 -5.43 6.76 -3.70
C ALA A 249 -6.69 7.62 -3.73
N VAL A 250 -7.87 7.04 -3.49
CA VAL A 250 -9.18 7.71 -3.69
C VAL A 250 -9.62 8.48 -2.44
N ALA A 251 -9.43 7.94 -1.24
CA ALA A 251 -9.89 8.54 0.01
C ALA A 251 -8.90 9.58 0.56
N ASP A 252 -7.58 9.32 0.45
CA ASP A 252 -6.57 10.17 1.07
C ASP A 252 -5.93 11.15 0.07
N LEU A 253 -5.43 10.63 -1.07
CA LEU A 253 -4.60 11.45 -1.96
C LEU A 253 -5.43 12.34 -2.88
N ILE A 254 -6.47 11.83 -3.56
CA ILE A 254 -7.29 12.58 -4.53
C ILE A 254 -7.98 13.79 -3.90
N PRO A 255 -8.59 13.73 -2.69
CA PRO A 255 -9.23 14.90 -2.08
C PRO A 255 -8.26 16.05 -1.83
N GLY A 256 -6.99 15.74 -1.53
CA GLY A 256 -5.93 16.73 -1.40
C GLY A 256 -5.63 17.47 -2.71
N LEU A 257 -5.73 16.79 -3.85
CA LEU A 257 -5.51 17.35 -5.19
C LEU A 257 -6.64 18.29 -5.61
N HIS A 258 -7.89 18.00 -5.25
CA HIS A 258 -9.06 18.82 -5.59
C HIS A 258 -9.06 20.21 -4.93
N ARG A 259 -8.22 20.46 -3.95
CA ARG A 259 -8.09 21.81 -3.33
C ARG A 259 -7.53 22.87 -4.29
N ARG A 260 -6.93 22.47 -5.40
CA ARG A 260 -6.42 23.35 -6.45
C ARG A 260 -7.35 23.28 -7.66
N VAL A 261 -8.12 24.32 -7.89
CA VAL A 261 -9.14 24.39 -8.96
C VAL A 261 -8.64 25.09 -10.25
N ASP A 262 -7.36 25.48 -10.29
CA ASP A 262 -6.78 26.10 -11.48
C ASP A 262 -6.55 25.06 -12.58
N ILE A 263 -6.90 25.39 -13.84
CA ILE A 263 -6.84 24.50 -15.00
C ILE A 263 -5.40 24.01 -15.26
N ARG A 264 -4.42 24.89 -15.07
CA ARG A 264 -3.01 24.51 -15.24
C ARG A 264 -2.56 23.50 -14.19
N ALA A 265 -2.93 23.74 -12.92
CA ALA A 265 -2.64 22.81 -11.84
C ALA A 265 -3.33 21.46 -12.08
N GLY A 266 -4.58 21.46 -12.58
CA GLY A 266 -5.29 20.24 -12.97
C GLY A 266 -4.58 19.46 -14.07
N ALA A 267 -4.10 20.15 -15.11
CA ALA A 267 -3.34 19.51 -16.19
C ALA A 267 -2.01 18.91 -15.70
N GLU A 268 -1.28 19.63 -14.83
CA GLU A 268 -0.06 19.14 -14.19
C GLU A 268 -0.35 17.89 -13.33
N GLN A 269 -1.42 17.90 -12.54
CA GLN A 269 -1.84 16.75 -11.73
C GLN A 269 -2.14 15.52 -12.60
N VAL A 270 -2.94 15.68 -13.65
CA VAL A 270 -3.25 14.58 -14.59
C VAL A 270 -1.98 14.03 -15.23
N LEU A 271 -1.06 14.92 -15.65
CA LEU A 271 0.22 14.50 -16.21
C LEU A 271 1.02 13.61 -15.26
N PHE A 272 1.13 14.02 -13.98
CA PHE A 272 1.88 13.24 -12.98
C PHE A 272 1.16 11.95 -12.57
N ILE A 273 -0.17 11.93 -12.53
CA ILE A 273 -0.96 10.69 -12.33
C ILE A 273 -0.66 9.72 -13.48
N VAL A 274 -0.78 10.19 -14.74
CA VAL A 274 -0.48 9.37 -15.91
C VAL A 274 0.97 8.89 -15.89
N LEU A 275 1.92 9.72 -15.50
CA LEU A 275 3.32 9.33 -15.37
C LEU A 275 3.50 8.20 -14.35
N GLY A 276 2.83 8.28 -13.19
CA GLY A 276 2.84 7.21 -12.19
C GLY A 276 2.30 5.89 -12.74
N VAL A 277 1.15 5.94 -13.45
CA VAL A 277 0.58 4.75 -14.11
C VAL A 277 1.55 4.19 -15.16
N VAL A 278 2.14 5.05 -16.00
CA VAL A 278 3.07 4.63 -17.05
C VAL A 278 4.33 3.98 -16.49
N VAL A 279 4.90 4.52 -15.41
CA VAL A 279 6.08 3.94 -14.75
C VAL A 279 5.76 2.53 -14.26
N VAL A 280 4.63 2.33 -13.60
CA VAL A 280 4.17 1.02 -13.15
C VAL A 280 3.95 0.06 -14.32
N TYR A 281 3.26 0.52 -15.36
CA TYR A 281 2.99 -0.27 -16.55
C TYR A 281 4.27 -0.73 -17.26
N LEU A 282 5.23 0.18 -17.48
CA LEU A 282 6.51 -0.14 -18.12
C LEU A 282 7.34 -1.10 -17.26
N THR A 283 7.36 -0.88 -15.94
CA THR A 283 8.06 -1.77 -15.01
C THR A 283 7.46 -3.18 -15.07
N HIS A 284 6.14 -3.28 -15.16
CA HIS A 284 5.45 -4.56 -15.29
C HIS A 284 5.72 -5.23 -16.65
N GLN A 285 5.69 -4.47 -17.76
CA GLN A 285 5.90 -5.01 -19.12
C GLN A 285 7.35 -5.40 -19.41
N GLN A 286 8.35 -4.62 -19.01
CA GLN A 286 9.76 -4.93 -19.30
C GLN A 286 10.24 -6.20 -18.61
N MET A 287 9.47 -6.71 -17.70
CA MET A 287 9.78 -7.92 -16.97
C MET A 287 9.00 -9.14 -17.48
N HIS A 288 8.14 -9.02 -18.49
CA HIS A 288 7.53 -10.12 -19.26
C HIS A 288 8.35 -10.44 -20.49
#